data_6d958c48bc4ea156c77bbf417699e328
#
_entry.id   6d958c48bc4ea156c77bbf417699e328
#
_cell.length_a   1.000
_cell.length_b   1.000
_cell.length_c   1.000
_cell.angle_alpha   90.00
_cell.angle_beta   90.00
_cell.angle_gamma   90.00
#
_symmetry.space_group_name_H-M   'P 1'
#
loop_
_entity.id
_entity.type
_entity.pdbx_description
1 polymer ?
#
loop_
_entity_poly.entity_id
_entity_poly.type
_entity_poly.pdbx_seq_one_letter_code
_entity_poly.pdbx_strand_id
1 'polypeptide(L)'
;MKYLAKTSHNVVKLCFYSLTVLMAVIAIPACSSTEIVRANSTPPMIAKTQPPIDLYMDIGIMPLEPGIPEGEEALENSLIIPDVRRAEARYIAYQLKDTLELTGNWGAVRVIPQFTEAVDILITGKILDSNGEELKLQVTVADSTGQVWLSRTFTDTASKYSYEAPKEDPFQDIYNDVANAILIYRQKLGDAELAKIKQVSNLRYAIRLSPEAFGGYLTESKGSVQIEQLPASNDQMLVRVNRIKEREYLFVDTLDDYYGNFFRDMKASYHEWRYATYDEAVAAKRLKKESMKRLIGGAAVVAAGVAASASKQSNTYASQAAGLGVVGGGIGLIKSGLSRRQRAEVHENALKEISESLGAEITPYVLDIEGRTIELTGTADVQYEEWREILKQIYIEETGLPARKDR
;
A
#
# COMPACT_ATOMS: atom_id res chain seq x y z
N MET A 1 -66.51 -14.15 54.53
CA MET A 1 -65.87 -12.90 54.16
C MET A 1 -64.33 -12.88 54.28
N LYS A 2 -63.61 -13.88 54.77
CA LYS A 2 -62.12 -13.92 54.89
C LYS A 2 -61.38 -14.49 53.68
N TYR A 3 -62.01 -15.14 52.73
CA TYR A 3 -61.37 -15.77 51.57
C TYR A 3 -61.20 -14.82 50.38
N LEU A 4 -62.06 -13.82 50.18
CA LEU A 4 -62.00 -12.86 49.08
C LEU A 4 -60.91 -11.79 49.25
N ALA A 5 -60.47 -11.49 50.46
CA ALA A 5 -59.41 -10.49 50.72
C ALA A 5 -58.00 -11.01 50.45
N LYS A 6 -57.77 -12.31 50.48
CA LYS A 6 -56.46 -12.95 50.31
C LYS A 6 -56.07 -13.09 48.83
N THR A 7 -57.07 -13.28 47.95
CA THR A 7 -56.87 -13.39 46.48
C THR A 7 -56.58 -12.02 45.85
N SER A 8 -57.22 -10.94 46.32
CA SER A 8 -56.98 -9.59 45.86
C SER A 8 -55.56 -9.13 46.17
N HIS A 9 -55.01 -9.47 47.32
CA HIS A 9 -53.65 -9.06 47.73
C HIS A 9 -52.55 -9.76 46.93
N ASN A 10 -52.75 -10.98 46.48
CA ASN A 10 -51.79 -11.71 45.67
C ASN A 10 -51.82 -11.26 44.21
N VAL A 11 -52.95 -10.85 43.65
CA VAL A 11 -53.07 -10.32 42.29
C VAL A 11 -52.41 -8.95 42.23
N VAL A 12 -52.57 -8.09 43.22
CA VAL A 12 -51.90 -6.78 43.29
C VAL A 12 -50.39 -6.93 43.39
N LYS A 13 -49.89 -7.85 44.19
CA LYS A 13 -48.44 -8.15 44.24
C LYS A 13 -47.90 -8.68 42.94
N LEU A 14 -48.62 -9.54 42.23
CA LEU A 14 -48.21 -10.10 40.96
C LEU A 14 -48.16 -9.00 39.87
N CYS A 15 -49.13 -8.09 39.84
CA CYS A 15 -49.12 -6.92 38.95
C CYS A 15 -47.98 -5.94 39.30
N PHE A 16 -47.66 -5.76 40.56
CA PHE A 16 -46.54 -4.90 40.98
C PHE A 16 -45.20 -5.50 40.59
N TYR A 17 -45.00 -6.81 40.73
CA TYR A 17 -43.78 -7.50 40.29
C TYR A 17 -43.63 -7.51 38.76
N SER A 18 -44.73 -7.68 38.02
CA SER A 18 -44.69 -7.62 36.57
C SER A 18 -44.38 -6.22 36.04
N LEU A 19 -44.86 -5.15 36.72
CA LEU A 19 -44.59 -3.78 36.36
C LEU A 19 -43.15 -3.36 36.70
N THR A 20 -42.57 -3.86 37.82
CA THR A 20 -41.19 -3.60 38.18
C THR A 20 -40.22 -4.34 37.27
N VAL A 21 -40.51 -5.56 36.82
CA VAL A 21 -39.71 -6.31 35.80
C VAL A 21 -39.78 -5.61 34.45
N LEU A 22 -40.97 -5.13 34.06
CA LEU A 22 -41.13 -4.40 32.79
C LEU A 22 -40.36 -3.06 32.79
N MET A 23 -40.36 -2.33 33.96
CA MET A 23 -39.60 -1.09 34.13
C MET A 23 -38.08 -1.33 34.18
N ALA A 24 -37.62 -2.47 34.71
CA ALA A 24 -36.21 -2.84 34.74
C ALA A 24 -35.67 -3.19 33.35
N VAL A 25 -36.51 -3.75 32.45
CA VAL A 25 -36.14 -4.06 31.05
C VAL A 25 -36.01 -2.79 30.19
N ILE A 26 -36.78 -1.74 30.50
CA ILE A 26 -36.73 -0.45 29.77
C ILE A 26 -35.53 0.41 30.21
N ALA A 27 -34.93 0.15 31.36
CA ALA A 27 -33.80 0.90 31.91
C ALA A 27 -32.42 0.35 31.49
N ILE A 28 -32.35 -0.52 30.44
CA ILE A 28 -31.08 -0.86 29.83
C ILE A 28 -30.65 0.37 29.02
N PRO A 29 -29.68 1.17 29.50
CA PRO A 29 -29.14 2.23 28.64
C PRO A 29 -28.58 1.59 27.43
N ALA A 30 -29.09 1.96 26.25
CA ALA A 30 -28.41 1.74 25.01
C ALA A 30 -27.08 2.52 25.07
N CYS A 31 -26.07 1.91 25.69
CA CYS A 31 -24.70 2.39 25.52
C CYS A 31 -24.40 2.26 24.02
N SER A 32 -24.70 3.30 23.25
CA SER A 32 -24.01 3.53 21.99
C SER A 32 -22.56 3.80 22.39
N SER A 33 -21.73 2.78 22.37
CA SER A 33 -20.29 2.96 22.39
C SER A 33 -19.93 3.69 21.11
N THR A 34 -19.81 5.01 21.18
CA THR A 34 -19.11 5.78 20.19
C THR A 34 -17.66 5.32 20.31
N GLU A 35 -17.24 4.45 19.41
CA GLU A 35 -15.84 4.05 19.30
C GLU A 35 -15.09 5.30 18.84
N ILE A 36 -14.53 6.04 19.79
CA ILE A 36 -13.61 7.13 19.51
C ILE A 36 -12.33 6.39 19.09
N VAL A 37 -12.17 6.15 17.79
CA VAL A 37 -10.90 5.73 17.23
C VAL A 37 -9.95 6.90 17.45
N ARG A 38 -9.10 6.79 18.47
CA ARG A 38 -7.96 7.69 18.60
C ARG A 38 -7.05 7.38 17.44
N ALA A 39 -6.98 8.28 16.47
CA ALA A 39 -5.92 8.27 15.49
C ALA A 39 -4.60 8.42 16.25
N ASN A 40 -3.85 7.35 16.41
CA ASN A 40 -2.46 7.42 16.86
C ASN A 40 -1.70 8.03 15.70
N SER A 41 -1.42 9.33 15.73
CA SER A 41 -0.58 9.96 14.72
C SER A 41 0.87 9.51 14.94
N THR A 42 1.44 8.91 13.92
CA THR A 42 2.86 8.55 13.88
C THR A 42 3.62 9.66 13.15
N PRO A 43 4.38 10.52 13.84
CA PRO A 43 5.16 11.56 13.16
C PRO A 43 6.33 10.93 12.39
N PRO A 44 6.73 11.53 11.25
CA PRO A 44 7.93 11.12 10.54
C PRO A 44 9.18 11.41 11.38
N MET A 45 10.10 10.46 11.42
CA MET A 45 11.35 10.59 12.16
C MET A 45 12.43 11.28 11.32
N ILE A 46 13.13 12.23 11.94
CA ILE A 46 14.35 12.82 11.39
C ILE A 46 15.53 12.29 12.21
N ALA A 47 16.55 11.81 11.55
CA ALA A 47 17.74 11.29 12.21
C ALA A 47 18.45 12.41 12.99
N LYS A 48 18.77 12.17 14.25
CA LYS A 48 19.52 13.12 15.08
C LYS A 48 20.97 13.28 14.61
N THR A 49 21.55 12.23 14.06
CA THR A 49 22.87 12.21 13.48
C THR A 49 22.79 11.71 12.05
N GLN A 50 23.24 12.52 11.11
CA GLN A 50 23.30 12.17 9.71
C GLN A 50 24.69 11.61 9.36
N PRO A 51 24.79 10.64 8.44
CA PRO A 51 26.08 10.23 7.90
C PRO A 51 26.74 11.37 7.11
N PRO A 52 28.02 11.27 6.75
CA PRO A 52 28.64 12.15 5.77
C PRO A 52 27.81 12.23 4.48
N ILE A 53 27.82 13.39 3.81
CA ILE A 53 26.96 13.66 2.65
C ILE A 53 27.17 12.68 1.48
N ASP A 54 28.39 12.21 1.31
CA ASP A 54 28.80 11.20 0.31
C ASP A 54 28.25 9.81 0.60
N LEU A 55 27.75 9.57 1.83
CA LEU A 55 27.10 8.34 2.24
C LEU A 55 25.58 8.41 2.28
N TYR A 56 24.98 9.54 1.85
CA TYR A 56 23.53 9.60 1.63
C TYR A 56 23.14 8.63 0.52
N MET A 57 22.10 7.83 0.78
CA MET A 57 21.65 6.79 -0.13
C MET A 57 20.53 7.26 -1.01
N ASP A 58 20.62 6.93 -2.29
CA ASP A 58 19.57 7.17 -3.26
C ASP A 58 18.54 6.03 -3.21
N ILE A 59 17.27 6.40 -3.17
CA ILE A 59 16.15 5.45 -3.05
C ILE A 59 15.34 5.44 -4.36
N GLY A 60 15.11 4.23 -4.88
CA GLY A 60 14.12 3.99 -5.93
C GLY A 60 12.87 3.35 -5.35
N ILE A 61 11.71 3.86 -5.71
CA ILE A 61 10.41 3.30 -5.33
C ILE A 61 9.70 2.86 -6.59
N MET A 62 9.42 1.58 -6.72
CA MET A 62 8.59 1.09 -7.83
C MET A 62 7.11 1.30 -7.52
N PRO A 63 6.25 1.61 -8.54
CA PRO A 63 4.81 1.49 -8.36
C PRO A 63 4.47 0.16 -7.69
N LEU A 64 3.55 0.17 -6.74
CA LEU A 64 3.21 -1.04 -6.00
C LEU A 64 2.45 -2.03 -6.91
N GLU A 65 2.57 -3.31 -6.62
CA GLU A 65 1.65 -4.28 -7.23
C GLU A 65 0.21 -3.93 -6.80
N PRO A 66 -0.74 -3.79 -7.74
CA PRO A 66 -2.10 -3.34 -7.41
C PRO A 66 -2.90 -4.36 -6.59
N GLY A 67 -2.47 -5.62 -6.51
CA GLY A 67 -3.17 -6.64 -5.75
C GLY A 67 -4.57 -6.97 -6.27
N ILE A 68 -4.77 -6.84 -7.57
CA ILE A 68 -6.03 -7.20 -8.24
C ILE A 68 -6.13 -8.73 -8.28
N PRO A 69 -7.26 -9.32 -7.84
CA PRO A 69 -7.46 -10.77 -7.91
C PRO A 69 -7.41 -11.28 -9.35
N GLU A 70 -6.86 -12.47 -9.53
CA GLU A 70 -6.89 -13.16 -10.81
C GLU A 70 -8.24 -13.87 -11.00
N GLY A 71 -8.81 -13.76 -12.20
CA GLY A 71 -10.09 -14.38 -12.55
C GLY A 71 -11.32 -13.51 -12.28
N GLU A 72 -12.29 -13.60 -13.20
CA GLU A 72 -13.50 -12.78 -13.22
C GLU A 72 -14.37 -13.00 -11.96
N GLU A 73 -14.58 -14.25 -11.56
CA GLU A 73 -15.35 -14.60 -10.36
C GLU A 73 -14.73 -14.03 -9.07
N ALA A 74 -13.39 -14.08 -8.94
CA ALA A 74 -12.70 -13.52 -7.79
C ALA A 74 -12.78 -11.99 -7.76
N LEU A 75 -12.74 -11.35 -8.92
CA LEU A 75 -12.88 -9.91 -9.06
C LEU A 75 -14.32 -9.46 -8.75
N GLU A 76 -15.35 -10.14 -9.30
CA GLU A 76 -16.75 -9.84 -9.02
C GLU A 76 -17.10 -9.97 -7.53
N ASN A 77 -16.51 -10.94 -6.83
CA ASN A 77 -16.69 -11.13 -5.39
C ASN A 77 -15.87 -10.14 -4.54
N SER A 78 -15.01 -9.34 -5.16
CA SER A 78 -14.24 -8.30 -4.50
C SER A 78 -14.93 -6.94 -4.65
N LEU A 79 -14.56 -5.99 -3.79
CA LEU A 79 -14.95 -4.57 -3.93
C LEU A 79 -13.88 -3.77 -4.69
N ILE A 80 -12.99 -4.45 -5.42
CA ILE A 80 -11.86 -3.83 -6.08
C ILE A 80 -12.27 -3.37 -7.48
N ILE A 81 -12.01 -2.09 -7.75
CA ILE A 81 -12.13 -1.49 -9.08
C ILE A 81 -10.72 -1.47 -9.69
N PRO A 82 -10.46 -2.27 -10.74
CA PRO A 82 -9.12 -2.47 -11.26
C PRO A 82 -8.40 -1.18 -11.65
N ASP A 83 -9.10 -0.25 -12.31
CA ASP A 83 -8.50 1.00 -12.78
C ASP A 83 -8.13 1.93 -11.62
N VAL A 84 -9.00 2.05 -10.62
CA VAL A 84 -8.70 2.78 -9.38
C VAL A 84 -7.50 2.14 -8.68
N ARG A 85 -7.45 0.82 -8.58
CA ARG A 85 -6.37 0.09 -7.91
C ARG A 85 -5.01 0.25 -8.64
N ARG A 86 -5.00 0.32 -9.98
CA ARG A 86 -3.79 0.64 -10.75
C ARG A 86 -3.32 2.07 -10.52
N ALA A 87 -4.26 3.02 -10.45
CA ALA A 87 -3.97 4.40 -10.10
C ALA A 87 -3.40 4.53 -8.68
N GLU A 88 -4.01 3.85 -7.70
CA GLU A 88 -3.53 3.79 -6.31
C GLU A 88 -2.09 3.29 -6.21
N ALA A 89 -1.72 2.29 -6.99
CA ALA A 89 -0.38 1.70 -6.96
C ALA A 89 0.72 2.74 -7.23
N ARG A 90 0.45 3.70 -8.12
CA ARG A 90 1.36 4.82 -8.44
C ARG A 90 1.24 5.97 -7.45
N TYR A 91 0.01 6.31 -7.06
CA TYR A 91 -0.26 7.34 -6.06
C TYR A 91 0.46 7.06 -4.74
N ILE A 92 0.36 5.82 -4.25
CA ILE A 92 0.97 5.37 -3.00
C ILE A 92 2.50 5.42 -3.08
N ALA A 93 3.09 5.02 -4.22
CA ALA A 93 4.53 5.12 -4.43
C ALA A 93 5.02 6.58 -4.35
N TYR A 94 4.29 7.51 -4.98
CA TYR A 94 4.64 8.93 -4.94
C TYR A 94 4.42 9.54 -3.56
N GLN A 95 3.33 9.22 -2.86
CA GLN A 95 3.09 9.67 -1.48
C GLN A 95 4.20 9.20 -0.52
N LEU A 96 4.68 7.96 -0.70
CA LEU A 96 5.82 7.44 0.07
C LEU A 96 7.12 8.20 -0.27
N LYS A 97 7.35 8.53 -1.55
CA LYS A 97 8.47 9.37 -1.98
C LYS A 97 8.43 10.71 -1.25
N ASP A 98 7.32 11.45 -1.35
CA ASP A 98 7.16 12.74 -0.69
C ASP A 98 7.44 12.65 0.82
N THR A 99 6.93 11.59 1.47
CA THR A 99 7.16 11.36 2.90
C THR A 99 8.64 11.14 3.22
N LEU A 100 9.36 10.34 2.42
CA LEU A 100 10.79 10.09 2.61
C LEU A 100 11.63 11.34 2.37
N GLU A 101 11.33 12.12 1.32
CA GLU A 101 12.02 13.39 1.01
C GLU A 101 11.87 14.42 2.13
N LEU A 102 10.65 14.59 2.65
CA LEU A 102 10.36 15.53 3.74
C LEU A 102 11.17 15.23 5.02
N THR A 103 11.62 14.00 5.23
CA THR A 103 12.46 13.65 6.37
C THR A 103 13.90 14.17 6.26
N GLY A 104 14.39 14.45 5.05
CA GLY A 104 15.78 14.87 4.80
C GLY A 104 16.84 13.82 5.20
N ASN A 105 16.45 12.57 5.35
CA ASN A 105 17.35 11.48 5.80
C ASN A 105 18.13 10.81 4.65
N TRP A 106 17.76 11.10 3.40
CA TRP A 106 18.17 10.35 2.21
C TRP A 106 18.80 11.25 1.17
N GLY A 107 19.49 10.66 0.21
CA GLY A 107 19.88 11.30 -1.02
C GLY A 107 18.67 11.57 -1.92
N ALA A 108 18.78 11.32 -3.19
CA ALA A 108 17.63 11.44 -4.08
C ALA A 108 16.61 10.29 -3.84
N VAL A 109 15.34 10.64 -3.74
CA VAL A 109 14.23 9.68 -3.67
C VAL A 109 13.40 9.82 -4.94
N ARG A 110 13.23 8.73 -5.69
CA ARG A 110 12.59 8.76 -7.00
C ARG A 110 11.56 7.64 -7.14
N VAL A 111 10.45 7.92 -7.80
CA VAL A 111 9.59 6.86 -8.33
C VAL A 111 10.18 6.40 -9.66
N ILE A 112 10.53 5.13 -9.75
CA ILE A 112 11.14 4.52 -10.92
C ILE A 112 10.15 3.54 -11.57
N PRO A 113 9.97 3.56 -12.89
CA PRO A 113 8.98 2.71 -13.56
C PRO A 113 9.30 1.22 -13.41
N GLN A 114 10.57 0.86 -13.41
CA GLN A 114 11.04 -0.51 -13.25
C GLN A 114 12.38 -0.57 -12.52
N PHE A 115 12.81 -1.78 -12.18
CA PHE A 115 14.08 -2.00 -11.49
C PHE A 115 15.28 -1.42 -12.24
N THR A 116 16.17 -0.77 -11.49
CA THR A 116 17.47 -0.30 -11.98
C THR A 116 18.56 -0.53 -10.93
N GLU A 117 19.78 -0.79 -11.40
CA GLU A 117 20.98 -0.87 -10.56
C GLU A 117 21.50 0.52 -10.15
N ALA A 118 20.90 1.59 -10.67
CA ALA A 118 21.33 2.95 -10.40
C ALA A 118 21.05 3.42 -8.96
N VAL A 119 20.14 2.76 -8.24
CA VAL A 119 19.76 3.13 -6.87
C VAL A 119 20.48 2.30 -5.80
N ASP A 120 20.68 2.89 -4.62
CA ASP A 120 21.31 2.23 -3.48
C ASP A 120 20.32 1.37 -2.70
N ILE A 121 19.06 1.82 -2.62
CA ILE A 121 17.96 1.16 -1.94
C ILE A 121 16.77 1.07 -2.90
N LEU A 122 16.16 -0.10 -2.96
CA LEU A 122 14.94 -0.34 -3.71
C LEU A 122 13.78 -0.61 -2.76
N ILE A 123 12.68 0.09 -2.97
CA ILE A 123 11.40 -0.14 -2.29
C ILE A 123 10.42 -0.74 -3.30
N THR A 124 9.89 -1.89 -2.97
CA THR A 124 8.80 -2.57 -3.69
C THR A 124 7.67 -2.87 -2.73
N GLY A 125 6.49 -3.11 -3.25
CA GLY A 125 5.36 -3.45 -2.40
C GLY A 125 4.15 -3.95 -3.16
N LYS A 126 3.11 -4.30 -2.39
CA LYS A 126 1.82 -4.76 -2.90
C LYS A 126 0.71 -4.17 -2.06
N ILE A 127 -0.35 -3.72 -2.70
CA ILE A 127 -1.59 -3.32 -2.04
C ILE A 127 -2.35 -4.59 -1.67
N LEU A 128 -2.48 -4.85 -0.37
CA LEU A 128 -3.24 -6.00 0.14
C LEU A 128 -4.72 -5.65 0.35
N ASP A 129 -4.98 -4.44 0.86
CA ASP A 129 -6.30 -3.86 0.99
C ASP A 129 -6.20 -2.34 0.85
N SER A 130 -7.18 -1.74 0.21
CA SER A 130 -7.35 -0.30 0.13
C SER A 130 -8.82 -0.01 -0.09
N ASN A 131 -9.40 0.67 0.86
CA ASN A 131 -10.77 1.14 0.84
C ASN A 131 -10.85 2.45 1.65
N GLY A 132 -12.02 3.04 1.76
CA GLY A 132 -12.14 4.31 2.49
C GLY A 132 -11.84 4.21 4.00
N GLU A 133 -11.84 3.02 4.60
CA GLU A 133 -11.57 2.81 6.04
C GLU A 133 -10.15 2.32 6.31
N GLU A 134 -9.62 1.41 5.51
CA GLU A 134 -8.35 0.72 5.78
C GLU A 134 -7.43 0.75 4.56
N LEU A 135 -6.16 1.03 4.79
CA LEU A 135 -5.07 0.83 3.84
C LEU A 135 -4.09 -0.19 4.41
N LYS A 136 -3.81 -1.23 3.64
CA LYS A 136 -2.90 -2.31 4.03
C LYS A 136 -1.92 -2.61 2.92
N LEU A 137 -0.64 -2.42 3.23
CA LEU A 137 0.46 -2.53 2.29
C LEU A 137 1.44 -3.60 2.75
N GLN A 138 1.86 -4.47 1.86
CA GLN A 138 3.08 -5.23 2.03
C GLN A 138 4.22 -4.45 1.40
N VAL A 139 5.27 -4.16 2.17
CA VAL A 139 6.43 -3.40 1.70
C VAL A 139 7.69 -4.21 1.93
N THR A 140 8.52 -4.26 0.91
CA THR A 140 9.86 -4.86 0.95
C THR A 140 10.89 -3.80 0.58
N VAL A 141 11.94 -3.68 1.38
CA VAL A 141 13.05 -2.76 1.17
C VAL A 141 14.33 -3.56 1.17
N ALA A 142 15.10 -3.42 0.09
CA ALA A 142 16.39 -4.10 -0.05
C ALA A 142 17.44 -3.10 -0.54
N ASP A 143 18.68 -3.29 -0.14
CA ASP A 143 19.80 -2.52 -0.65
C ASP A 143 20.49 -3.19 -1.85
N SER A 144 21.42 -2.48 -2.46
CA SER A 144 22.16 -2.94 -3.63
C SER A 144 22.97 -4.21 -3.39
N THR A 145 23.31 -4.55 -2.13
CA THR A 145 24.00 -5.80 -1.78
C THR A 145 23.07 -7.01 -1.78
N GLY A 146 21.75 -6.81 -1.95
CA GLY A 146 20.72 -7.83 -1.84
C GLY A 146 20.24 -8.07 -0.41
N GLN A 147 20.76 -7.31 0.58
CA GLN A 147 20.27 -7.40 1.95
C GLN A 147 18.87 -6.80 2.07
N VAL A 148 17.93 -7.62 2.51
CA VAL A 148 16.57 -7.16 2.81
C VAL A 148 16.58 -6.46 4.17
N TRP A 149 16.22 -5.18 4.18
CA TRP A 149 16.13 -4.37 5.40
C TRP A 149 14.84 -4.63 6.15
N LEU A 150 13.76 -4.75 5.38
CA LEU A 150 12.46 -5.15 5.91
C LEU A 150 11.60 -5.79 4.79
N SER A 151 10.74 -6.70 5.21
CA SER A 151 9.66 -7.25 4.38
C SER A 151 8.51 -7.53 5.32
N ARG A 152 7.54 -6.63 5.39
CA ARG A 152 6.42 -6.75 6.32
C ARG A 152 5.17 -6.02 5.84
N THR A 153 4.07 -6.32 6.48
CA THR A 153 2.79 -5.65 6.27
C THR A 153 2.65 -4.46 7.21
N PHE A 154 2.22 -3.33 6.64
CA PHE A 154 1.78 -2.14 7.36
C PHE A 154 0.28 -1.98 7.18
N THR A 155 -0.39 -1.43 8.17
CA THR A 155 -1.85 -1.22 8.14
C THR A 155 -2.18 0.08 8.86
N ASP A 156 -3.01 0.89 8.22
CA ASP A 156 -3.55 2.10 8.80
C ASP A 156 -5.07 2.15 8.62
N THR A 157 -5.75 2.86 9.50
CA THR A 157 -7.21 2.97 9.52
C THR A 157 -7.61 4.42 9.64
N ALA A 158 -8.20 4.95 8.57
CA ALA A 158 -8.73 6.31 8.55
C ALA A 158 -9.98 6.45 9.44
N SER A 159 -10.15 7.62 10.00
CA SER A 159 -11.40 8.02 10.62
C SER A 159 -12.22 8.88 9.66
N LYS A 160 -13.53 8.93 9.84
CA LYS A 160 -14.37 9.84 9.06
C LYS A 160 -13.93 11.30 9.19
N TYR A 161 -13.45 11.67 10.36
CA TYR A 161 -12.97 13.02 10.66
C TYR A 161 -11.72 13.40 9.84
N SER A 162 -10.85 12.44 9.51
CA SER A 162 -9.66 12.70 8.69
C SER A 162 -10.01 13.07 7.24
N TYR A 163 -11.23 12.74 6.80
CA TYR A 163 -11.76 13.18 5.51
C TYR A 163 -12.47 14.55 5.57
N GLU A 164 -13.22 14.82 6.65
CA GLU A 164 -14.00 16.06 6.79
C GLU A 164 -13.15 17.29 7.07
N ALA A 165 -12.02 17.12 7.74
CA ALA A 165 -11.09 18.21 8.09
C ALA A 165 -9.63 17.77 7.84
N PRO A 166 -9.25 17.48 6.58
CA PRO A 166 -7.96 16.91 6.25
C PRO A 166 -6.84 17.94 6.52
N LYS A 167 -5.88 17.57 7.37
CA LYS A 167 -4.60 18.28 7.55
C LYS A 167 -3.50 17.63 6.72
N GLU A 168 -3.65 16.33 6.46
CA GLU A 168 -2.73 15.46 5.74
C GLU A 168 -3.54 14.36 5.04
N ASP A 169 -2.88 13.43 4.35
CA ASP A 169 -3.56 12.27 3.78
C ASP A 169 -4.21 11.44 4.89
N PRO A 170 -5.45 10.94 4.74
CA PRO A 170 -6.13 10.11 5.76
C PRO A 170 -5.34 8.88 6.22
N PHE A 171 -4.38 8.42 5.40
CA PHE A 171 -3.48 7.30 5.69
C PHE A 171 -2.01 7.74 5.82
N GLN A 172 -1.75 9.00 6.23
CA GLN A 172 -0.37 9.50 6.33
C GLN A 172 0.48 8.67 7.29
N ASP A 173 -0.13 8.13 8.34
CA ASP A 173 0.59 7.35 9.34
C ASP A 173 1.25 6.08 8.77
N ILE A 174 0.65 5.42 7.76
CA ILE A 174 1.28 4.24 7.14
C ILE A 174 2.58 4.60 6.40
N TYR A 175 2.61 5.76 5.71
CA TYR A 175 3.80 6.24 5.02
C TYR A 175 4.90 6.64 6.01
N ASN A 176 4.51 7.29 7.11
CA ASN A 176 5.42 7.64 8.20
C ASN A 176 5.99 6.38 8.87
N ASP A 177 5.16 5.36 9.11
CA ASP A 177 5.60 4.08 9.67
C ASP A 177 6.59 3.34 8.77
N VAL A 178 6.37 3.34 7.45
CA VAL A 178 7.32 2.79 6.47
C VAL A 178 8.64 3.57 6.51
N ALA A 179 8.59 4.90 6.41
CA ALA A 179 9.77 5.77 6.42
C ALA A 179 10.58 5.60 7.72
N ASN A 180 9.89 5.57 8.87
CA ASN A 180 10.50 5.36 10.18
C ASN A 180 11.19 3.98 10.28
N ALA A 181 10.55 2.94 9.76
CA ALA A 181 11.11 1.60 9.77
C ALA A 181 12.40 1.50 8.94
N ILE A 182 12.43 2.15 7.78
CA ILE A 182 13.63 2.21 6.93
C ILE A 182 14.75 2.97 7.65
N LEU A 183 14.43 4.13 8.25
CA LEU A 183 15.41 4.92 9.00
C LEU A 183 15.97 4.15 10.20
N ILE A 184 15.13 3.46 10.97
CA ILE A 184 15.56 2.64 12.12
C ILE A 184 16.53 1.53 11.67
N TYR A 185 16.34 0.97 10.48
CA TYR A 185 17.29 -0.01 9.95
C TYR A 185 18.59 0.67 9.55
N ARG A 186 18.55 1.77 8.78
CA ARG A 186 19.75 2.52 8.36
C ARG A 186 20.63 2.92 9.56
N GLN A 187 20.00 3.35 10.66
CA GLN A 187 20.73 3.78 11.86
C GLN A 187 21.54 2.66 12.57
N LYS A 188 21.31 1.41 12.20
CA LYS A 188 22.10 0.27 12.69
C LYS A 188 23.37 0.04 11.87
N LEU A 189 23.46 0.64 10.68
CA LEU A 189 24.56 0.50 9.76
C LEU A 189 25.61 1.56 10.07
N GLY A 190 26.87 1.14 10.09
CA GLY A 190 28.03 2.04 10.19
C GLY A 190 28.43 2.60 8.81
N ASP A 191 29.30 3.63 8.81
CA ASP A 191 29.76 4.28 7.59
C ASP A 191 30.38 3.32 6.57
N ALA A 192 31.10 2.30 7.05
CA ALA A 192 31.69 1.27 6.18
C ALA A 192 30.64 0.42 5.45
N GLU A 193 29.50 0.13 6.11
CA GLU A 193 28.39 -0.62 5.50
C GLU A 193 27.65 0.25 4.49
N LEU A 194 27.41 1.53 4.82
CA LEU A 194 26.82 2.50 3.90
C LEU A 194 27.69 2.69 2.66
N ALA A 195 29.01 2.85 2.84
CA ALA A 195 29.96 2.95 1.75
C ALA A 195 29.95 1.69 0.86
N LYS A 196 29.89 0.49 1.47
CA LYS A 196 29.78 -0.77 0.74
C LYS A 196 28.53 -0.83 -0.14
N ILE A 197 27.37 -0.42 0.38
CA ILE A 197 26.11 -0.41 -0.38
C ILE A 197 26.26 0.49 -1.62
N LYS A 198 26.78 1.71 -1.46
CA LYS A 198 27.01 2.64 -2.58
C LYS A 198 28.02 2.10 -3.60
N GLN A 199 29.09 1.48 -3.14
CA GLN A 199 30.09 0.85 -4.01
C GLN A 199 29.47 -0.30 -4.82
N VAL A 200 28.64 -1.14 -4.18
CA VAL A 200 27.98 -2.26 -4.85
C VAL A 200 26.97 -1.75 -5.88
N SER A 201 26.16 -0.72 -5.58
CA SER A 201 25.24 -0.16 -6.58
C SER A 201 25.98 0.37 -7.80
N ASN A 202 27.09 1.11 -7.60
CA ASN A 202 27.91 1.63 -8.68
C ASN A 202 28.55 0.52 -9.51
N LEU A 203 29.05 -0.55 -8.87
CA LEU A 203 29.64 -1.69 -9.57
C LEU A 203 28.60 -2.52 -10.32
N ARG A 204 27.40 -2.74 -9.74
CA ARG A 204 26.30 -3.41 -10.47
C ARG A 204 25.90 -2.64 -11.73
N TYR A 205 25.80 -1.31 -11.62
CA TYR A 205 25.54 -0.46 -12.77
C TYR A 205 26.65 -0.55 -13.80
N ALA A 206 27.93 -0.52 -13.39
CA ALA A 206 29.08 -0.68 -14.26
C ALA A 206 29.10 -2.06 -14.95
N ILE A 207 28.81 -3.13 -14.22
CA ILE A 207 28.71 -4.51 -14.76
C ILE A 207 27.60 -4.60 -15.79
N ARG A 208 26.44 -3.98 -15.58
CA ARG A 208 25.34 -3.94 -16.54
C ARG A 208 25.76 -3.30 -17.88
N LEU A 209 26.52 -2.21 -17.82
CA LEU A 209 27.00 -1.52 -19.02
C LEU A 209 28.16 -2.26 -19.70
N SER A 210 29.10 -2.78 -18.91
CA SER A 210 30.32 -3.43 -19.42
C SER A 210 30.71 -4.65 -18.57
N PRO A 211 30.05 -5.79 -18.76
CA PRO A 211 30.36 -7.03 -18.05
C PRO A 211 31.79 -7.47 -18.25
N GLU A 212 32.36 -7.21 -19.45
CA GLU A 212 33.73 -7.57 -19.80
C GLU A 212 34.78 -6.80 -18.99
N ALA A 213 34.49 -5.53 -18.67
CA ALA A 213 35.42 -4.69 -17.90
C ALA A 213 35.24 -4.86 -16.38
N PHE A 214 34.02 -5.06 -15.90
CA PHE A 214 33.71 -5.01 -14.47
C PHE A 214 33.17 -6.33 -13.90
N GLY A 215 32.91 -7.37 -14.69
CA GLY A 215 32.29 -8.62 -14.24
C GLY A 215 33.04 -9.35 -13.12
N GLY A 216 34.37 -9.13 -12.99
CA GLY A 216 35.17 -9.72 -11.91
C GLY A 216 35.24 -8.91 -10.61
N TYR A 217 34.57 -7.75 -10.54
CA TYR A 217 34.64 -6.87 -9.36
C TYR A 217 33.69 -7.25 -8.24
N LEU A 218 32.61 -7.97 -8.58
CA LEU A 218 31.64 -8.50 -7.62
C LEU A 218 31.50 -10.01 -7.75
N THR A 219 31.35 -10.68 -6.61
CA THR A 219 30.98 -12.10 -6.57
C THR A 219 29.67 -12.24 -5.75
N GLU A 220 28.72 -12.94 -6.33
CA GLU A 220 27.44 -13.25 -5.67
C GLU A 220 27.47 -14.70 -5.17
N SER A 221 27.28 -14.89 -3.87
CA SER A 221 27.18 -16.22 -3.27
C SER A 221 26.08 -16.24 -2.22
N LYS A 222 25.14 -17.15 -2.37
CA LYS A 222 24.04 -17.37 -1.42
C LYS A 222 23.26 -16.11 -1.03
N GLY A 223 23.04 -15.20 -1.99
CA GLY A 223 22.31 -13.94 -1.76
C GLY A 223 23.14 -12.84 -1.06
N SER A 224 24.45 -13.04 -0.89
CA SER A 224 25.38 -12.02 -0.41
C SER A 224 26.31 -11.59 -1.52
N VAL A 225 26.52 -10.28 -1.64
CA VAL A 225 27.44 -9.68 -2.60
C VAL A 225 28.75 -9.34 -1.90
N GLN A 226 29.87 -9.77 -2.49
CA GLN A 226 31.21 -9.43 -2.04
C GLN A 226 31.91 -8.59 -3.10
N ILE A 227 32.61 -7.56 -2.66
CA ILE A 227 33.47 -6.75 -3.52
C ILE A 227 34.85 -7.44 -3.54
N GLU A 228 35.22 -7.97 -4.71
CA GLU A 228 36.52 -8.61 -4.90
C GLU A 228 37.63 -7.58 -5.08
N GLN A 229 37.30 -6.51 -5.80
CA GLN A 229 38.19 -5.38 -6.01
C GLN A 229 37.40 -4.10 -6.32
N LEU A 230 38.02 -2.97 -6.08
CA LEU A 230 37.50 -1.66 -6.46
C LEU A 230 38.26 -1.13 -7.68
N PRO A 231 37.61 -0.45 -8.63
CA PRO A 231 38.26 0.28 -9.69
C PRO A 231 39.21 1.34 -9.11
N ALA A 232 40.28 1.66 -9.83
CA ALA A 232 41.12 2.79 -9.49
C ALA A 232 40.30 4.09 -9.50
N SER A 233 40.60 5.02 -8.60
CA SER A 233 39.85 6.29 -8.51
C SER A 233 39.85 7.14 -9.80
N ASN A 234 40.82 6.90 -10.66
CA ASN A 234 40.96 7.55 -11.97
C ASN A 234 40.67 6.62 -13.16
N ASP A 235 39.98 5.52 -12.92
CA ASP A 235 39.57 4.58 -13.97
C ASP A 235 38.68 5.27 -15.01
N GLN A 236 39.19 5.38 -16.23
CA GLN A 236 38.50 6.09 -17.31
C GLN A 236 37.20 5.38 -17.75
N MET A 237 37.10 4.07 -17.58
CA MET A 237 35.87 3.32 -17.88
C MET A 237 34.82 3.65 -16.82
N LEU A 238 35.19 3.69 -15.54
CA LEU A 238 34.27 4.06 -14.47
C LEU A 238 33.80 5.53 -14.59
N VAL A 239 34.67 6.44 -15.00
CA VAL A 239 34.29 7.84 -15.28
C VAL A 239 33.19 7.91 -16.37
N ARG A 240 33.30 7.10 -17.42
CA ARG A 240 32.26 7.01 -18.47
C ARG A 240 30.97 6.39 -17.94
N VAL A 241 31.08 5.29 -17.18
CA VAL A 241 29.92 4.68 -16.51
C VAL A 241 29.16 5.70 -15.68
N ASN A 242 29.86 6.48 -14.85
CA ASN A 242 29.21 7.51 -14.02
C ASN A 242 28.52 8.59 -14.84
N ARG A 243 29.10 9.01 -15.98
CA ARG A 243 28.46 9.95 -16.90
C ARG A 243 27.17 9.39 -17.51
N ILE A 244 27.17 8.11 -17.86
CA ILE A 244 25.96 7.44 -18.37
C ILE A 244 24.91 7.34 -17.24
N LYS A 245 25.31 7.00 -16.01
CA LYS A 245 24.43 6.97 -14.85
C LYS A 245 23.78 8.34 -14.57
N GLU A 246 24.54 9.42 -14.69
CA GLU A 246 24.01 10.78 -14.56
C GLU A 246 22.96 11.09 -15.64
N ARG A 247 23.16 10.64 -16.89
CA ARG A 247 22.16 10.80 -17.97
C ARG A 247 20.89 9.98 -17.67
N GLU A 248 21.03 8.76 -17.10
CA GLU A 248 19.88 7.96 -16.68
C GLU A 248 19.09 8.69 -15.58
N TYR A 249 19.76 9.28 -14.59
CA TYR A 249 19.11 10.03 -13.55
C TYR A 249 18.33 11.25 -14.08
N LEU A 250 18.88 12.01 -15.01
CA LEU A 250 18.19 13.14 -15.62
C LEU A 250 16.87 12.70 -16.29
N PHE A 251 16.88 11.55 -16.94
CA PHE A 251 15.66 11.02 -17.54
C PHE A 251 14.66 10.55 -16.47
N VAL A 252 15.13 9.84 -15.45
CA VAL A 252 14.28 9.40 -14.33
C VAL A 252 13.67 10.61 -13.59
N ASP A 253 14.41 11.71 -13.43
CA ASP A 253 13.89 12.95 -12.85
C ASP A 253 12.75 13.53 -13.70
N THR A 254 12.83 13.43 -15.03
CA THR A 254 11.72 13.84 -15.92
C THR A 254 10.49 12.93 -15.75
N LEU A 255 10.68 11.63 -15.59
CA LEU A 255 9.59 10.71 -15.31
C LEU A 255 9.00 10.94 -13.91
N ASP A 256 9.82 11.29 -12.93
CA ASP A 256 9.36 11.62 -11.57
C ASP A 256 8.45 12.85 -11.56
N ASP A 257 8.77 13.87 -12.36
CA ASP A 257 7.89 15.02 -12.58
C ASP A 257 6.53 14.60 -13.19
N TYR A 258 6.55 13.65 -14.10
CA TYR A 258 5.33 13.09 -14.69
C TYR A 258 4.48 12.36 -13.63
N TYR A 259 5.09 11.54 -12.79
CA TYR A 259 4.40 10.91 -11.66
C TYR A 259 3.88 11.94 -10.65
N GLY A 260 4.61 13.04 -10.45
CA GLY A 260 4.20 14.14 -9.59
C GLY A 260 2.97 14.89 -10.12
N ASN A 261 2.87 15.10 -11.43
CA ASN A 261 1.67 15.67 -12.06
C ASN A 261 0.47 14.75 -11.85
N PHE A 262 0.63 13.48 -12.18
CA PHE A 262 -0.41 12.47 -11.94
C PHE A 262 -0.89 12.44 -10.48
N PHE A 263 0.03 12.46 -9.52
CA PHE A 263 -0.29 12.49 -8.10
C PHE A 263 -1.15 13.71 -7.73
N ARG A 264 -0.79 14.90 -8.24
CA ARG A 264 -1.55 16.14 -7.99
C ARG A 264 -2.95 16.08 -8.59
N ASP A 265 -3.08 15.59 -9.82
CA ASP A 265 -4.33 15.49 -10.55
C ASP A 265 -5.27 14.46 -9.89
N MET A 266 -4.72 13.35 -9.42
CA MET A 266 -5.48 12.31 -8.75
C MET A 266 -5.96 12.70 -7.36
N LYS A 267 -5.20 13.53 -6.62
CA LYS A 267 -5.36 13.76 -5.18
C LYS A 267 -6.78 14.13 -4.77
N ALA A 268 -7.42 15.07 -5.46
CA ALA A 268 -8.77 15.54 -5.11
C ALA A 268 -9.82 14.45 -5.36
N SER A 269 -9.83 13.85 -6.56
CA SER A 269 -10.80 12.80 -6.92
C SER A 269 -10.62 11.55 -6.05
N TYR A 270 -9.38 11.21 -5.71
CA TYR A 270 -9.09 10.06 -4.86
C TYR A 270 -9.52 10.29 -3.41
N HIS A 271 -9.33 11.50 -2.87
CA HIS A 271 -9.84 11.86 -1.55
C HIS A 271 -11.36 11.71 -1.47
N GLU A 272 -12.08 12.30 -2.43
CA GLU A 272 -13.55 12.26 -2.49
C GLU A 272 -14.08 10.84 -2.70
N TRP A 273 -13.42 10.03 -3.53
CA TRP A 273 -13.77 8.63 -3.73
C TRP A 273 -13.61 7.82 -2.43
N ARG A 274 -12.48 7.95 -1.73
CA ARG A 274 -12.24 7.29 -0.44
C ARG A 274 -13.26 7.71 0.59
N TYR A 275 -13.58 9.02 0.67
CA TYR A 275 -14.59 9.53 1.59
C TYR A 275 -16.00 9.00 1.27
N ALA A 276 -16.37 8.95 0.01
CA ALA A 276 -17.66 8.42 -0.41
C ALA A 276 -17.83 6.92 -0.11
N THR A 277 -16.75 6.14 -0.22
CA THR A 277 -16.72 4.69 0.04
C THR A 277 -16.51 4.33 1.51
N TYR A 278 -16.10 5.26 2.35
CA TYR A 278 -15.81 5.03 3.77
C TYR A 278 -16.95 4.35 4.54
N ASP A 279 -18.16 4.90 4.46
CA ASP A 279 -19.31 4.35 5.19
C ASP A 279 -19.70 2.96 4.68
N GLU A 280 -19.48 2.64 3.39
CA GLU A 280 -19.70 1.32 2.81
C GLU A 280 -18.64 0.32 3.33
N ALA A 281 -17.38 0.73 3.39
CA ALA A 281 -16.29 -0.10 3.94
C ALA A 281 -16.54 -0.45 5.41
N VAL A 282 -16.90 0.55 6.23
CA VAL A 282 -17.25 0.36 7.66
C VAL A 282 -18.45 -0.58 7.81
N ALA A 283 -19.50 -0.40 6.99
CA ALA A 283 -20.68 -1.25 7.03
C ALA A 283 -20.36 -2.70 6.62
N ALA A 284 -19.56 -2.90 5.58
CA ALA A 284 -19.14 -4.22 5.12
C ALA A 284 -18.32 -4.94 6.21
N LYS A 285 -17.37 -4.24 6.84
CA LYS A 285 -16.55 -4.78 7.94
C LYS A 285 -17.41 -5.18 9.15
N ARG A 286 -18.41 -4.36 9.51
CA ARG A 286 -19.37 -4.65 10.58
C ARG A 286 -20.17 -5.91 10.27
N LEU A 287 -20.74 -6.02 9.07
CA LEU A 287 -21.50 -7.20 8.64
C LEU A 287 -20.65 -8.47 8.66
N LYS A 288 -19.40 -8.38 8.17
CA LYS A 288 -18.45 -9.51 8.22
C LYS A 288 -18.16 -9.94 9.66
N LYS A 289 -17.96 -8.99 10.57
CA LYS A 289 -17.72 -9.25 12.00
C LYS A 289 -18.95 -9.88 12.67
N GLU A 290 -20.15 -9.41 12.35
CA GLU A 290 -21.40 -9.98 12.88
C GLU A 290 -21.69 -11.37 12.34
N SER A 291 -21.46 -11.61 11.05
CA SER A 291 -21.61 -12.95 10.45
C SER A 291 -20.64 -13.96 11.06
N MET A 292 -19.39 -13.55 11.29
CA MET A 292 -18.38 -14.38 11.95
C MET A 292 -18.78 -14.72 13.39
N LYS A 293 -19.29 -13.72 14.15
CA LYS A 293 -19.79 -13.94 15.53
C LYS A 293 -20.96 -14.92 15.53
N ARG A 294 -21.87 -14.84 14.55
CA ARG A 294 -23.01 -15.76 14.42
C ARG A 294 -22.55 -17.18 14.04
N LEU A 295 -21.55 -17.32 13.18
CA LEU A 295 -20.93 -18.60 12.83
C LEU A 295 -20.29 -19.27 14.05
N ILE A 296 -19.51 -18.50 14.83
CA ILE A 296 -18.86 -19.00 16.06
C ILE A 296 -19.92 -19.33 17.10
N GLY A 297 -20.93 -18.47 17.31
CA GLY A 297 -22.05 -18.71 18.22
C GLY A 297 -22.90 -19.89 17.78
N GLY A 298 -23.19 -20.02 16.49
CA GLY A 298 -23.92 -21.15 15.91
C GLY A 298 -23.16 -22.49 16.04
N ALA A 299 -21.85 -22.48 15.82
CA ALA A 299 -21.02 -23.67 16.03
C ALA A 299 -20.98 -24.10 17.51
N ALA A 300 -20.95 -23.16 18.45
CA ALA A 300 -21.02 -23.44 19.88
C ALA A 300 -22.39 -24.03 20.29
N VAL A 301 -23.50 -23.55 19.69
CA VAL A 301 -24.84 -24.09 19.92
C VAL A 301 -24.98 -25.50 19.31
N VAL A 302 -24.42 -25.76 18.14
CA VAL A 302 -24.39 -27.10 17.53
C VAL A 302 -23.55 -28.05 18.36
N ALA A 303 -22.40 -27.65 18.85
CA ALA A 303 -21.56 -28.45 19.73
C ALA A 303 -22.26 -28.75 21.09
N ALA A 304 -22.92 -27.75 21.66
CA ALA A 304 -23.72 -27.93 22.87
C ALA A 304 -24.97 -28.83 22.61
N GLY A 305 -25.61 -28.70 21.45
CA GLY A 305 -26.74 -29.54 21.00
C GLY A 305 -26.34 -30.99 20.79
N VAL A 306 -25.17 -31.27 20.23
CA VAL A 306 -24.63 -32.62 20.06
C VAL A 306 -24.26 -33.23 21.42
N ALA A 307 -23.70 -32.45 22.33
CA ALA A 307 -23.42 -32.92 23.70
C ALA A 307 -24.71 -33.20 24.50
N ALA A 308 -25.78 -32.42 24.31
CA ALA A 308 -27.08 -32.62 24.94
C ALA A 308 -27.88 -33.79 24.32
N SER A 309 -27.71 -34.09 23.03
CA SER A 309 -28.37 -35.21 22.37
C SER A 309 -27.75 -36.58 22.71
N ALA A 310 -26.56 -36.61 23.30
CA ALA A 310 -25.98 -37.81 23.88
C ALA A 310 -26.67 -38.26 25.20
N SER A 311 -27.47 -37.40 25.81
CA SER A 311 -28.37 -37.77 26.94
C SER A 311 -29.77 -37.98 26.38
N LYS A 312 -30.18 -39.25 26.39
CA LYS A 312 -31.53 -39.69 26.01
C LYS A 312 -32.62 -38.86 26.65
N GLN A 313 -33.34 -38.14 25.84
CA GLN A 313 -34.69 -37.59 26.03
C GLN A 313 -34.83 -36.11 25.72
N SER A 314 -35.19 -35.79 24.50
CA SER A 314 -36.36 -34.96 24.21
C SER A 314 -36.46 -34.62 22.73
N ASN A 315 -37.67 -34.72 22.24
CA ASN A 315 -38.14 -34.34 20.92
C ASN A 315 -38.06 -32.85 20.68
N THR A 316 -37.53 -32.49 19.49
CA THR A 316 -38.14 -31.63 18.47
C THR A 316 -38.40 -30.16 18.76
N TYR A 317 -38.03 -29.35 17.82
CA TYR A 317 -38.35 -27.98 17.40
C TYR A 317 -37.16 -27.02 17.19
N ALA A 318 -35.92 -27.41 17.44
CA ALA A 318 -34.79 -26.52 17.28
C ALA A 318 -34.20 -26.43 15.84
N SER A 319 -34.63 -27.31 14.92
CA SER A 319 -34.03 -27.38 13.59
C SER A 319 -34.73 -26.54 12.49
N GLN A 320 -35.89 -25.90 12.80
CA GLN A 320 -36.60 -25.06 11.82
C GLN A 320 -36.39 -23.55 12.00
N ALA A 321 -35.77 -23.12 13.08
CA ALA A 321 -35.56 -21.68 13.34
C ALA A 321 -34.28 -21.09 12.76
N ALA A 322 -33.37 -21.91 12.22
CA ALA A 322 -32.08 -21.44 11.71
C ALA A 322 -32.12 -20.86 10.27
N GLY A 323 -33.26 -20.96 9.57
CA GLY A 323 -33.35 -20.64 8.14
C GLY A 323 -33.94 -19.27 7.77
N LEU A 324 -34.52 -18.52 8.68
CA LEU A 324 -35.37 -17.36 8.30
C LEU A 324 -34.96 -16.00 8.89
N GLY A 325 -33.76 -15.83 9.42
CA GLY A 325 -33.32 -14.60 10.09
C GLY A 325 -32.59 -13.55 9.22
N VAL A 326 -32.37 -13.78 7.94
CA VAL A 326 -31.43 -12.93 7.14
C VAL A 326 -32.10 -11.91 6.23
N VAL A 327 -33.43 -11.93 6.06
CA VAL A 327 -34.11 -11.11 5.02
C VAL A 327 -34.63 -9.75 5.52
N GLY A 328 -34.68 -9.48 6.82
CA GLY A 328 -35.37 -8.29 7.36
C GLY A 328 -34.54 -7.01 7.53
N GLY A 329 -33.21 -7.06 7.43
CA GLY A 329 -32.32 -5.91 7.76
C GLY A 329 -31.83 -5.08 6.57
N GLY A 330 -32.05 -5.51 5.33
CA GLY A 330 -31.41 -4.92 4.15
C GLY A 330 -32.07 -3.67 3.55
N ILE A 331 -33.33 -3.41 3.85
CA ILE A 331 -34.12 -2.43 3.07
C ILE A 331 -33.92 -0.96 3.55
N GLY A 332 -33.55 -0.75 4.79
CA GLY A 332 -33.30 0.60 5.35
C GLY A 332 -31.97 1.23 4.92
N LEU A 333 -30.97 0.43 4.59
CA LEU A 333 -29.64 0.90 4.15
C LEU A 333 -29.58 1.30 2.67
N ILE A 334 -30.50 0.79 1.83
CA ILE A 334 -30.51 1.00 0.39
C ILE A 334 -30.84 2.45 0.02
N LYS A 335 -31.70 3.13 0.81
CA LYS A 335 -32.19 4.47 0.48
C LYS A 335 -31.21 5.61 0.79
N SER A 336 -30.29 5.43 1.74
CA SER A 336 -29.20 6.38 2.02
C SER A 336 -27.94 6.12 1.17
N GLY A 337 -27.79 4.92 0.63
CA GLY A 337 -26.67 4.50 -0.21
C GLY A 337 -26.75 5.04 -1.66
N LEU A 338 -27.96 5.24 -2.21
CA LEU A 338 -28.09 5.62 -3.63
C LEU A 338 -27.43 6.98 -3.97
N SER A 339 -27.59 8.00 -3.13
CA SER A 339 -26.99 9.33 -3.38
C SER A 339 -25.47 9.37 -3.17
N ARG A 340 -24.95 8.47 -2.33
CA ARG A 340 -23.50 8.34 -2.08
C ARG A 340 -22.84 7.50 -3.17
N ARG A 341 -23.52 6.45 -3.61
CA ARG A 341 -23.08 5.61 -4.73
C ARG A 341 -22.94 6.40 -6.03
N GLN A 342 -23.88 7.30 -6.33
CA GLN A 342 -23.77 8.20 -7.47
C GLN A 342 -22.57 9.16 -7.36
N ARG A 343 -22.26 9.66 -6.16
CA ARG A 343 -21.05 10.48 -5.96
C ARG A 343 -19.77 9.67 -6.11
N ALA A 344 -19.71 8.48 -5.53
CA ALA A 344 -18.57 7.57 -5.70
C ALA A 344 -18.33 7.25 -7.19
N GLU A 345 -19.39 7.00 -7.96
CA GLU A 345 -19.32 6.70 -9.39
C GLU A 345 -18.75 7.86 -10.23
N VAL A 346 -19.07 9.12 -9.89
CA VAL A 346 -18.49 10.29 -10.57
C VAL A 346 -16.98 10.35 -10.34
N HIS A 347 -16.53 10.14 -9.10
CA HIS A 347 -15.09 10.16 -8.77
C HIS A 347 -14.37 8.91 -9.28
N GLU A 348 -15.04 7.77 -9.32
CA GLU A 348 -14.54 6.55 -9.94
C GLU A 348 -14.25 6.76 -11.44
N ASN A 349 -15.18 7.35 -12.17
CA ASN A 349 -14.98 7.65 -13.57
C ASN A 349 -13.84 8.65 -13.80
N ALA A 350 -13.71 9.67 -12.95
CA ALA A 350 -12.56 10.59 -13.00
C ALA A 350 -11.23 9.87 -12.73
N LEU A 351 -11.19 8.98 -11.73
CA LEU A 351 -10.00 8.18 -11.42
C LEU A 351 -9.65 7.21 -12.56
N LYS A 352 -10.65 6.64 -13.21
CA LYS A 352 -10.46 5.79 -14.37
C LYS A 352 -9.85 6.58 -15.53
N GLU A 353 -10.37 7.74 -15.86
CA GLU A 353 -9.84 8.61 -16.91
C GLU A 353 -8.38 9.02 -16.61
N ILE A 354 -8.09 9.41 -15.36
CA ILE A 354 -6.72 9.73 -14.90
C ILE A 354 -5.82 8.49 -15.00
N SER A 355 -6.31 7.31 -14.63
CA SER A 355 -5.54 6.05 -14.72
C SER A 355 -5.25 5.64 -16.16
N GLU A 356 -6.23 5.83 -17.06
CA GLU A 356 -6.08 5.57 -18.49
C GLU A 356 -5.06 6.54 -19.11
N SER A 357 -5.11 7.83 -18.74
CA SER A 357 -4.14 8.82 -19.22
C SER A 357 -2.70 8.49 -18.80
N LEU A 358 -2.51 7.89 -17.63
CA LEU A 358 -1.19 7.48 -17.16
C LEU A 358 -0.68 6.20 -17.86
N GLY A 359 -1.58 5.32 -18.29
CA GLY A 359 -1.26 4.15 -19.11
C GLY A 359 -1.14 4.46 -20.59
N ALA A 360 -1.52 5.69 -21.00
CA ALA A 360 -1.39 6.16 -22.35
C ALA A 360 0.07 6.56 -22.69
N GLU A 361 0.28 6.88 -23.93
CA GLU A 361 1.53 7.44 -24.41
C GLU A 361 1.79 8.79 -23.70
N ILE A 362 2.93 8.89 -23.03
CA ILE A 362 3.34 10.16 -22.41
C ILE A 362 3.98 11.07 -23.48
N THR A 363 4.10 12.35 -23.16
CA THR A 363 4.77 13.31 -24.06
C THR A 363 6.12 12.74 -24.51
N PRO A 364 6.38 12.67 -25.82
CA PRO A 364 7.65 12.19 -26.33
C PRO A 364 8.82 12.97 -25.73
N TYR A 365 9.81 12.24 -25.24
CA TYR A 365 11.03 12.86 -24.71
C TYR A 365 12.03 13.01 -25.86
N VAL A 366 12.36 14.25 -26.20
CA VAL A 366 13.26 14.58 -27.30
C VAL A 366 14.60 15.01 -26.75
N LEU A 367 15.65 14.35 -27.17
CA LEU A 367 17.02 14.58 -26.75
C LEU A 367 17.92 14.82 -27.95
N ASP A 368 18.83 15.78 -27.84
CA ASP A 368 19.95 15.95 -28.76
C ASP A 368 21.21 15.36 -28.12
N ILE A 369 21.69 14.25 -28.66
CA ILE A 369 22.91 13.58 -28.19
C ILE A 369 23.87 13.48 -29.38
N GLU A 370 25.03 14.14 -29.27
CA GLU A 370 26.11 14.09 -30.27
C GLU A 370 25.64 14.45 -31.69
N GLY A 371 24.68 15.41 -31.80
CA GLY A 371 24.12 15.84 -33.07
C GLY A 371 23.08 14.91 -33.67
N ARG A 372 22.58 13.93 -32.89
CA ARG A 372 21.45 13.08 -33.25
C ARG A 372 20.26 13.46 -32.36
N THR A 373 19.14 13.78 -32.98
CA THR A 373 17.87 13.94 -32.26
C THR A 373 17.25 12.58 -32.02
N ILE A 374 17.05 12.23 -30.76
CA ILE A 374 16.41 10.99 -30.31
C ILE A 374 15.04 11.37 -29.76
N GLU A 375 14.00 10.70 -30.22
CA GLU A 375 12.63 10.88 -29.76
C GLU A 375 12.15 9.54 -29.15
N LEU A 376 11.92 9.54 -27.81
CA LEU A 376 11.36 8.40 -27.10
C LEU A 376 9.84 8.54 -27.08
N THR A 377 9.12 7.48 -27.43
CA THR A 377 7.66 7.47 -27.51
C THR A 377 7.07 6.30 -26.72
N GLY A 378 5.78 6.37 -26.43
CA GLY A 378 5.08 5.33 -25.67
C GLY A 378 4.89 5.66 -24.20
N THR A 379 4.61 4.63 -23.40
CA THR A 379 4.41 4.77 -21.95
C THR A 379 5.72 5.06 -21.23
N ALA A 380 5.65 5.52 -19.96
CA ALA A 380 6.83 5.78 -19.15
C ALA A 380 7.78 4.57 -19.06
N ASP A 381 7.22 3.36 -18.92
CA ASP A 381 8.00 2.12 -18.85
C ASP A 381 8.72 1.84 -20.18
N VAL A 382 8.04 2.06 -21.32
CA VAL A 382 8.60 1.85 -22.65
C VAL A 382 9.71 2.86 -22.96
N GLN A 383 9.46 4.15 -22.71
CA GLN A 383 10.46 5.20 -22.91
C GLN A 383 11.69 4.98 -22.02
N TYR A 384 11.50 4.51 -20.77
CA TYR A 384 12.62 4.24 -19.87
C TYR A 384 13.47 3.06 -20.35
N GLU A 385 12.86 1.97 -20.82
CA GLU A 385 13.60 0.81 -21.34
C GLU A 385 14.36 1.18 -22.61
N GLU A 386 13.71 1.89 -23.53
CA GLU A 386 14.35 2.38 -24.76
C GLU A 386 15.54 3.30 -24.42
N TRP A 387 15.38 4.21 -23.45
CA TRP A 387 16.45 5.08 -22.99
C TRP A 387 17.64 4.29 -22.43
N ARG A 388 17.40 3.26 -21.64
CA ARG A 388 18.47 2.41 -21.09
C ARG A 388 19.27 1.70 -22.19
N GLU A 389 18.60 1.24 -23.24
CA GLU A 389 19.28 0.63 -24.39
C GLU A 389 20.11 1.67 -25.17
N ILE A 390 19.58 2.88 -25.36
CA ILE A 390 20.31 3.97 -25.99
C ILE A 390 21.56 4.34 -25.17
N LEU A 391 21.43 4.46 -23.85
CA LEU A 391 22.57 4.74 -22.98
C LEU A 391 23.65 3.64 -23.08
N LYS A 392 23.25 2.38 -23.20
CA LYS A 392 24.18 1.28 -23.42
C LYS A 392 24.89 1.41 -24.77
N GLN A 393 24.19 1.78 -25.82
CA GLN A 393 24.80 2.01 -27.15
C GLN A 393 25.79 3.18 -27.12
N ILE A 394 25.43 4.31 -26.48
CA ILE A 394 26.32 5.46 -26.29
C ILE A 394 27.60 5.02 -25.56
N TYR A 395 27.47 4.23 -24.50
CA TYR A 395 28.63 3.74 -23.76
C TYR A 395 29.55 2.87 -24.64
N ILE A 396 28.99 1.99 -25.46
CA ILE A 396 29.74 1.15 -26.41
C ILE A 396 30.46 2.01 -27.44
N GLU A 397 29.79 3.00 -28.04
CA GLU A 397 30.35 3.94 -28.98
C GLU A 397 31.52 4.76 -28.36
N GLU A 398 31.33 5.31 -27.17
CA GLU A 398 32.33 6.10 -26.43
C GLU A 398 33.57 5.24 -26.03
N THR A 399 33.39 3.94 -25.81
CA THR A 399 34.45 3.08 -25.30
C THR A 399 35.15 2.28 -26.40
N GLY A 400 34.55 2.20 -27.61
CA GLY A 400 35.04 1.38 -28.69
C GLY A 400 34.94 -0.13 -28.43
N LEU A 401 34.15 -0.54 -27.41
CA LEU A 401 33.92 -1.94 -27.13
C LEU A 401 33.07 -2.60 -28.25
N PRO A 402 33.32 -3.85 -28.64
CA PRO A 402 32.49 -4.50 -29.61
C PRO A 402 31.07 -4.72 -29.04
N ALA A 403 30.05 -4.33 -29.83
CA ALA A 403 28.66 -4.64 -29.48
C ALA A 403 28.52 -6.16 -29.38
N ARG A 404 28.06 -6.63 -28.20
CA ARG A 404 27.79 -8.06 -27.98
C ARG A 404 26.65 -8.47 -28.90
N LYS A 405 26.92 -9.40 -29.82
CA LYS A 405 25.86 -10.12 -30.54
C LYS A 405 25.21 -11.06 -29.52
N ASP A 406 24.01 -10.69 -29.03
CA ASP A 406 23.21 -11.58 -28.21
C ASP A 406 23.01 -12.89 -28.97
N ARG A 407 23.40 -14.02 -28.34
CA ARG A 407 23.22 -15.38 -28.86
C ARG A 407 21.92 -15.96 -28.35
#